data_67c5432d7f85f92105a1a3efbcbd9e45
#
_entry.id   67c5432d7f85f92105a1a3efbcbd9e45
#
_cell.length_a   1.000
_cell.length_b   1.000
_cell.length_c   1.000
_cell.angle_alpha   90.00
_cell.angle_beta   90.00
_cell.angle_gamma   90.00
#
_symmetry.space_group_name_H-M   'P 1'
#
loop_
_entity.id
_entity.type
_entity.pdbx_description
1 polymer ?
#
loop_
_entity_poly.entity_id
_entity_poly.type
_entity_poly.pdbx_seq_one_letter_code
_entity_poly.pdbx_strand_id
1 'polypeptide(L)'
;MLTLSDSFKNIYVVLHNVHSASKTIETAQVVYGLGFSNFVVSKAEGSAAQAGVPDANRLAMKMKQNFMVLPELKDVLEVLNTESPLLIVSPMLTKEQLDLDQLSEFTKSGERLVIVLSGSNSSFSRKEMDLGKCRCLDARVDIGPAGTAAILLYALSTKE
;
A
#
# COMPACT_ATOMS: atom_id res chain seq x y z
N MET A 1 3.81 -12.86 -23.50
CA MET A 1 4.80 -12.15 -22.66
C MET A 1 4.11 -11.04 -21.88
N LEU A 2 4.15 -11.15 -20.55
CA LEU A 2 3.57 -10.13 -19.70
C LEU A 2 4.44 -8.87 -19.74
N THR A 3 3.82 -7.72 -20.02
CA THR A 3 4.51 -6.44 -19.88
C THR A 3 4.67 -6.11 -18.40
N LEU A 4 5.58 -5.19 -18.05
CA LEU A 4 5.71 -4.71 -16.67
C LEU A 4 4.38 -4.22 -16.12
N SER A 5 3.58 -3.54 -16.95
CA SER A 5 2.25 -3.06 -16.57
C SER A 5 1.28 -4.19 -16.24
N ASP A 6 1.42 -5.35 -16.87
CA ASP A 6 0.53 -6.49 -16.62
C ASP A 6 0.83 -7.16 -15.28
N SER A 7 2.11 -7.26 -14.88
CA SER A 7 2.46 -7.83 -13.58
C SER A 7 2.00 -6.92 -12.42
N PHE A 8 1.87 -5.62 -12.65
CA PHE A 8 1.42 -4.67 -11.61
C PHE A 8 -0.10 -4.68 -11.39
N LYS A 9 -0.87 -5.31 -12.29
CA LYS A 9 -2.33 -5.41 -12.14
C LYS A 9 -2.76 -6.26 -10.94
N ASN A 10 -1.87 -7.13 -10.47
CA ASN A 10 -2.15 -7.99 -9.33
C ASN A 10 -1.58 -7.44 -8.01
N ILE A 11 -1.04 -6.23 -8.04
CA ILE A 11 -0.51 -5.57 -6.85
C ILE A 11 -1.50 -4.52 -6.38
N TYR A 12 -1.89 -4.62 -5.12
CA TYR A 12 -2.81 -3.69 -4.46
C TYR A 12 -2.06 -2.99 -3.33
N VAL A 13 -2.03 -1.66 -3.39
CA VAL A 13 -1.44 -0.84 -2.33
C VAL A 13 -2.55 -0.27 -1.49
N VAL A 14 -2.54 -0.57 -0.21
CA VAL A 14 -3.57 -0.15 0.75
C VAL A 14 -2.96 0.88 1.70
N LEU A 15 -3.61 2.01 1.83
CA LEU A 15 -3.29 3.00 2.87
C LEU A 15 -4.36 2.89 3.94
N HIS A 16 -3.96 2.40 5.11
CA HIS A 16 -4.89 2.11 6.21
C HIS A 16 -4.74 3.13 7.33
N ASN A 17 -5.88 3.54 7.90
CA ASN A 17 -5.95 4.41 9.07
C ASN A 17 -5.28 5.77 8.80
N VAL A 18 -5.88 6.54 7.91
CA VAL A 18 -5.34 7.82 7.47
C VAL A 18 -6.26 8.96 7.87
N HIS A 19 -5.68 10.03 8.42
CA HIS A 19 -6.39 11.23 8.85
C HIS A 19 -6.01 12.46 8.03
N SER A 20 -4.87 12.41 7.35
CA SER A 20 -4.30 13.52 6.58
C SER A 20 -4.67 13.41 5.10
N ALA A 21 -5.26 14.47 4.54
CA ALA A 21 -5.50 14.58 3.11
C ALA A 21 -4.19 14.51 2.32
N SER A 22 -3.16 15.19 2.79
CA SER A 22 -1.84 15.21 2.13
C SER A 22 -1.24 13.81 2.01
N LYS A 23 -1.27 13.03 3.08
CA LYS A 23 -0.75 11.65 3.06
C LYS A 23 -1.50 10.78 2.05
N THR A 24 -2.82 10.96 1.96
CA THR A 24 -3.65 10.21 1.02
C THR A 24 -3.28 10.57 -0.43
N ILE A 25 -3.21 11.85 -0.74
CA ILE A 25 -2.93 12.33 -2.09
C ILE A 25 -1.50 11.97 -2.51
N GLU A 26 -0.53 12.20 -1.64
CA GLU A 26 0.89 11.91 -1.93
C GLU A 26 1.10 10.42 -2.17
N THR A 27 0.46 9.56 -1.39
CA THR A 27 0.55 8.11 -1.59
C THR A 27 -0.07 7.70 -2.92
N ALA A 28 -1.24 8.25 -3.25
CA ALA A 28 -1.89 8.00 -4.53
C ALA A 28 -0.98 8.43 -5.71
N GLN A 29 -0.34 9.58 -5.61
CA GLN A 29 0.59 10.08 -6.63
C GLN A 29 1.76 9.13 -6.84
N VAL A 30 2.31 8.58 -5.76
CA VAL A 30 3.41 7.60 -5.85
C VAL A 30 2.94 6.32 -6.53
N VAL A 31 1.82 5.78 -6.08
CA VAL A 31 1.27 4.51 -6.62
C VAL A 31 1.05 4.63 -8.12
N TYR A 32 0.26 5.59 -8.54
CA TYR A 32 -0.10 5.75 -9.95
C TYR A 32 1.06 6.29 -10.78
N GLY A 33 1.89 7.16 -10.19
CA GLY A 33 3.04 7.74 -10.87
C GLY A 33 4.10 6.70 -11.23
N LEU A 34 4.24 5.66 -10.43
CA LEU A 34 5.18 4.57 -10.69
C LEU A 34 4.57 3.43 -11.54
N GLY A 35 3.35 3.62 -12.02
CA GLY A 35 2.72 2.69 -12.96
C GLY A 35 1.88 1.59 -12.32
N PHE A 36 1.60 1.66 -11.03
CA PHE A 36 0.75 0.68 -10.34
C PHE A 36 -0.71 1.07 -10.50
N SER A 37 -1.57 0.07 -10.59
CA SER A 37 -2.96 0.25 -11.04
C SER A 37 -3.97 0.34 -9.90
N ASN A 38 -3.66 -0.20 -8.72
CA ASN A 38 -4.67 -0.41 -7.69
C ASN A 38 -4.26 0.26 -6.38
N PHE A 39 -5.03 1.25 -5.99
CA PHE A 39 -4.87 1.94 -4.71
C PHE A 39 -6.15 1.82 -3.90
N VAL A 40 -6.03 1.43 -2.63
CA VAL A 40 -7.15 1.24 -1.71
C VAL A 40 -6.88 2.08 -0.47
N VAL A 41 -7.91 2.79 0.00
CA VAL A 41 -7.86 3.51 1.27
C VAL A 41 -8.84 2.84 2.23
N SER A 42 -8.39 2.50 3.42
CA SER A 42 -9.24 1.97 4.46
C SER A 42 -9.13 2.82 5.73
N LYS A 43 -10.24 2.94 6.43
CA LYS A 43 -10.37 3.72 7.67
C LYS A 43 -9.84 5.16 7.50
N ALA A 44 -10.36 5.85 6.50
CA ALA A 44 -10.08 7.28 6.30
C ALA A 44 -11.01 8.11 7.18
N GLU A 45 -10.44 9.06 7.91
CA GLU A 45 -11.18 9.93 8.82
C GLU A 45 -10.71 11.38 8.65
N GLY A 46 -11.53 12.34 9.11
CA GLY A 46 -11.19 13.75 9.08
C GLY A 46 -10.90 14.28 7.70
N SER A 47 -9.81 15.02 7.53
CA SER A 47 -9.46 15.63 6.24
C SER A 47 -9.12 14.58 5.17
N ALA A 48 -8.65 13.42 5.56
CA ALA A 48 -8.44 12.32 4.61
C ALA A 48 -9.76 11.91 3.96
N ALA A 49 -10.82 11.74 4.75
CA ALA A 49 -12.14 11.38 4.23
C ALA A 49 -12.78 12.52 3.43
N GLN A 50 -12.66 13.76 3.91
CA GLN A 50 -13.35 14.92 3.34
C GLN A 50 -12.69 15.44 2.07
N ALA A 51 -11.37 15.41 1.99
CA ALA A 51 -10.60 15.98 0.87
C ALA A 51 -9.67 14.96 0.22
N GLY A 52 -8.97 14.14 1.02
CA GLY A 52 -8.00 13.18 0.50
C GLY A 52 -8.62 12.13 -0.42
N VAL A 53 -9.70 11.51 0.00
CA VAL A 53 -10.41 10.49 -0.77
C VAL A 53 -10.96 11.06 -2.08
N PRO A 54 -11.71 12.20 -2.08
CA PRO A 54 -12.16 12.78 -3.35
C PRO A 54 -11.01 13.14 -4.30
N ASP A 55 -9.91 13.69 -3.79
CA ASP A 55 -8.78 14.07 -4.63
C ASP A 55 -8.04 12.85 -5.19
N ALA A 56 -7.87 11.79 -4.38
CA ALA A 56 -7.29 10.54 -4.86
C ALA A 56 -8.17 9.90 -5.95
N ASN A 57 -9.50 9.96 -5.78
CA ASN A 57 -10.43 9.47 -6.78
C ASN A 57 -10.32 10.24 -8.09
N ARG A 58 -10.21 11.57 -8.03
CA ARG A 58 -10.02 12.39 -9.23
C ARG A 58 -8.71 12.04 -9.94
N LEU A 59 -7.65 11.81 -9.18
CA LEU A 59 -6.36 11.39 -9.75
C LEU A 59 -6.48 10.02 -10.42
N ALA A 60 -7.14 9.07 -9.79
CA ALA A 60 -7.38 7.74 -10.36
C ALA A 60 -8.13 7.84 -11.68
N MET A 61 -9.17 8.65 -11.74
CA MET A 61 -9.96 8.87 -12.95
C MET A 61 -9.09 9.49 -14.05
N LYS A 62 -8.30 10.50 -13.72
CA LYS A 62 -7.41 11.17 -14.66
C LYS A 62 -6.35 10.20 -15.23
N MET A 63 -5.82 9.33 -14.39
CA MET A 63 -4.81 8.36 -14.77
C MET A 63 -5.41 7.06 -15.32
N LYS A 64 -6.74 6.93 -15.31
CA LYS A 64 -7.48 5.73 -15.75
C LYS A 64 -7.06 4.49 -14.96
N GLN A 65 -6.91 4.64 -13.66
CA GLN A 65 -6.52 3.58 -12.74
C GLN A 65 -7.64 3.29 -11.73
N ASN A 66 -7.45 2.28 -10.92
CA ASN A 66 -8.45 1.78 -9.99
C ASN A 66 -8.27 2.41 -8.60
N PHE A 67 -9.38 2.80 -7.99
CA PHE A 67 -9.41 3.33 -6.63
C PHE A 67 -10.59 2.74 -5.87
N MET A 68 -10.36 2.38 -4.60
CA MET A 68 -11.38 1.79 -3.74
C MET A 68 -11.24 2.35 -2.33
N VAL A 69 -12.37 2.55 -1.66
CA VAL A 69 -12.42 3.00 -0.27
C VAL A 69 -13.25 2.01 0.54
N LEU A 70 -12.71 1.57 1.67
CA LEU A 70 -13.36 0.60 2.55
C LEU A 70 -13.27 1.05 4.01
N PRO A 71 -14.20 0.63 4.88
CA PRO A 71 -14.23 1.09 6.27
C PRO A 71 -13.06 0.59 7.12
N GLU A 72 -12.73 -0.70 7.01
CA GLU A 72 -11.74 -1.33 7.88
C GLU A 72 -10.77 -2.21 7.09
N LEU A 73 -9.64 -2.55 7.70
CA LEU A 73 -8.66 -3.42 7.06
C LEU A 73 -9.22 -4.81 6.76
N LYS A 74 -10.02 -5.37 7.66
CA LYS A 74 -10.66 -6.68 7.43
C LYS A 74 -11.55 -6.67 6.20
N ASP A 75 -12.20 -5.55 5.91
CA ASP A 75 -13.05 -5.42 4.73
C ASP A 75 -12.22 -5.48 3.44
N VAL A 76 -11.02 -4.88 3.47
CA VAL A 76 -10.08 -4.94 2.35
C VAL A 76 -9.68 -6.40 2.07
N LEU A 77 -9.32 -7.13 3.11
CA LEU A 77 -8.90 -8.53 2.98
C LEU A 77 -10.02 -9.40 2.42
N GLU A 78 -11.25 -9.14 2.85
CA GLU A 78 -12.42 -9.87 2.39
C GLU A 78 -12.71 -9.56 0.91
N VAL A 79 -12.75 -8.28 0.55
CA VAL A 79 -13.03 -7.86 -0.83
C VAL A 79 -11.95 -8.34 -1.79
N LEU A 80 -10.68 -8.26 -1.40
CA LEU A 80 -9.56 -8.69 -2.22
C LEU A 80 -9.28 -10.19 -2.12
N ASN A 81 -10.00 -10.89 -1.25
CA ASN A 81 -9.85 -12.33 -1.04
C ASN A 81 -8.38 -12.72 -0.79
N THR A 82 -7.75 -12.05 0.15
CA THR A 82 -6.37 -12.34 0.54
C THR A 82 -6.31 -12.81 2.00
N GLU A 83 -5.50 -13.84 2.26
CA GLU A 83 -5.33 -14.41 3.59
C GLU A 83 -4.09 -13.89 4.30
N SER A 84 -3.11 -13.39 3.54
CA SER A 84 -1.83 -12.98 4.11
C SER A 84 -1.32 -11.71 3.45
N PRO A 85 -1.90 -10.55 3.81
CA PRO A 85 -1.37 -9.28 3.32
C PRO A 85 -0.01 -8.99 3.91
N LEU A 86 0.77 -8.18 3.22
CA LEU A 86 2.06 -7.70 3.69
C LEU A 86 1.86 -6.33 4.35
N LEU A 87 2.03 -6.27 5.67
CA LEU A 87 1.95 -5.03 6.42
C LEU A 87 3.34 -4.44 6.60
N ILE A 88 3.52 -3.22 6.12
CA ILE A 88 4.80 -2.52 6.30
C ILE A 88 4.67 -1.69 7.59
N VAL A 89 5.41 -2.12 8.60
CA VAL A 89 5.35 -1.53 9.93
C VAL A 89 6.61 -0.75 10.24
N SER A 90 6.56 0.05 11.30
CA SER A 90 7.74 0.78 11.78
C SER A 90 8.87 -0.19 12.17
N PRO A 91 10.14 0.17 11.90
CA PRO A 91 11.29 -0.62 12.37
C PRO A 91 11.34 -0.77 13.89
N MET A 92 10.60 0.05 14.62
CA MET A 92 10.48 -0.06 16.07
C MET A 92 9.59 -1.23 16.51
N LEU A 93 8.77 -1.77 15.62
CA LEU A 93 7.77 -2.80 15.94
C LEU A 93 8.19 -4.20 15.51
N THR A 94 9.13 -4.33 14.60
CA THR A 94 9.64 -5.63 14.15
C THR A 94 11.10 -5.50 13.74
N LYS A 95 11.83 -6.59 13.86
CA LYS A 95 13.20 -6.70 13.35
C LYS A 95 13.25 -7.40 12.00
N GLU A 96 12.12 -7.94 11.55
CA GLU A 96 12.04 -8.64 10.28
C GLU A 96 11.95 -7.64 9.12
N GLN A 97 13.05 -7.53 8.40
CA GLN A 97 13.14 -6.63 7.25
C GLN A 97 12.52 -7.25 6.01
N LEU A 98 11.97 -6.39 5.16
CA LEU A 98 11.41 -6.79 3.88
C LEU A 98 12.54 -7.21 2.94
N ASP A 99 12.40 -8.41 2.36
CA ASP A 99 13.29 -8.89 1.31
C ASP A 99 12.69 -8.51 -0.05
N LEU A 100 13.27 -7.48 -0.66
CA LEU A 100 12.78 -6.96 -1.94
C LEU A 100 12.98 -7.96 -3.09
N ASP A 101 14.01 -8.78 -3.05
CA ASP A 101 14.23 -9.79 -4.08
C ASP A 101 13.16 -10.87 -4.02
N GLN A 102 12.84 -11.34 -2.82
CA GLN A 102 11.77 -12.31 -2.61
C GLN A 102 10.43 -11.75 -3.02
N LEU A 103 10.17 -10.49 -2.69
CA LEU A 103 8.92 -9.81 -3.07
C LEU A 103 8.82 -9.67 -4.58
N SER A 104 9.91 -9.31 -5.26
CA SER A 104 9.96 -9.23 -6.71
C SER A 104 9.67 -10.58 -7.36
N GLU A 105 10.25 -11.66 -6.84
CA GLU A 105 9.96 -13.01 -7.33
C GLU A 105 8.47 -13.38 -7.16
N PHE A 106 7.89 -13.01 -6.02
CA PHE A 106 6.47 -13.24 -5.77
C PHE A 106 5.60 -12.51 -6.79
N THR A 107 5.93 -11.25 -7.13
CA THR A 107 5.15 -10.48 -8.11
C THR A 107 5.22 -11.10 -9.51
N LYS A 108 6.34 -11.73 -9.86
CA LYS A 108 6.49 -12.40 -11.15
C LYS A 108 5.65 -13.66 -11.27
N SER A 109 5.22 -14.25 -10.16
CA SER A 109 4.36 -15.43 -10.15
C SER A 109 2.95 -15.14 -10.67
N GLY A 110 2.55 -13.87 -10.72
CA GLY A 110 1.21 -13.44 -11.09
C GLY A 110 0.19 -13.57 -9.98
N GLU A 111 0.59 -14.00 -8.79
CA GLU A 111 -0.29 -14.05 -7.64
C GLU A 111 -0.57 -12.64 -7.10
N ARG A 112 -1.75 -12.48 -6.48
CA ARG A 112 -2.15 -11.20 -5.91
C ARG A 112 -1.28 -10.85 -4.72
N LEU A 113 -0.74 -9.64 -4.73
CA LEU A 113 0.03 -9.09 -3.62
C LEU A 113 -0.72 -7.89 -3.05
N VAL A 114 -1.01 -7.94 -1.77
CA VAL A 114 -1.64 -6.85 -1.04
C VAL A 114 -0.63 -6.27 -0.06
N ILE A 115 -0.22 -5.03 -0.30
CA ILE A 115 0.75 -4.31 0.53
C ILE A 115 -0.02 -3.26 1.32
N VAL A 116 0.08 -3.29 2.65
CA VAL A 116 -0.65 -2.38 3.52
C VAL A 116 0.32 -1.42 4.19
N LEU A 117 0.08 -0.13 3.99
CA LEU A 117 0.85 0.96 4.59
C LEU A 117 0.00 1.66 5.65
N SER A 118 0.62 2.10 6.73
CA SER A 118 -0.09 2.86 7.76
C SER A 118 -0.09 4.34 7.43
N GLY A 119 -1.26 4.96 7.49
CA GLY A 119 -1.41 6.40 7.39
C GLY A 119 -1.28 7.12 8.73
N SER A 120 -1.09 6.39 9.81
CA SER A 120 -1.04 6.92 11.18
C SER A 120 0.34 6.72 11.80
N ASN A 121 0.78 7.68 12.61
CA ASN A 121 2.02 7.57 13.37
C ASN A 121 1.99 6.44 14.40
N SER A 122 0.80 6.02 14.83
CA SER A 122 0.64 4.89 15.75
C SER A 122 0.79 3.54 15.08
N SER A 123 0.94 3.52 13.73
CA SER A 123 1.06 2.30 12.94
C SER A 123 -0.19 1.43 13.06
N PHE A 124 -0.04 0.10 13.09
CA PHE A 124 -1.16 -0.83 13.16
C PHE A 124 -1.44 -1.25 14.60
N SER A 125 -2.70 -1.57 14.89
CA SER A 125 -3.05 -2.23 16.14
C SER A 125 -2.51 -3.66 16.15
N ARG A 126 -2.43 -4.27 17.33
CA ARG A 126 -1.98 -5.65 17.45
C ARG A 126 -2.90 -6.62 16.70
N LYS A 127 -4.21 -6.37 16.75
CA LYS A 127 -5.19 -7.15 15.98
C LYS A 127 -4.93 -7.07 14.48
N GLU A 128 -4.61 -5.88 13.99
CA GLU A 128 -4.32 -5.67 12.58
C GLU A 128 -3.01 -6.36 12.19
N MET A 129 -1.99 -6.29 13.04
CA MET A 129 -0.72 -6.96 12.79
C MET A 129 -0.87 -8.47 12.69
N ASP A 130 -1.81 -9.05 13.42
CA ASP A 130 -2.09 -10.49 13.38
C ASP A 130 -2.77 -10.94 12.07
N LEU A 131 -3.26 -10.00 11.26
CA LEU A 131 -3.95 -10.31 10.00
C LEU A 131 -3.00 -10.69 8.86
N GLY A 132 -1.71 -10.42 8.97
CA GLY A 132 -0.79 -10.68 7.89
C GLY A 132 0.66 -10.77 8.34
N LYS A 133 1.56 -10.64 7.38
CA LYS A 133 3.00 -10.65 7.63
C LYS A 133 3.48 -9.22 7.84
N CYS A 134 4.13 -8.97 8.98
CA CYS A 134 4.69 -7.67 9.30
C CYS A 134 6.17 -7.64 8.93
N ARG A 135 6.54 -6.65 8.15
CA ARG A 135 7.93 -6.41 7.74
C ARG A 135 8.23 -4.93 7.83
N CYS A 136 9.49 -4.58 7.99
CA CYS A 136 9.92 -3.18 7.97
C CYS A 136 10.93 -2.94 6.86
N LEU A 137 11.08 -1.67 6.47
CA LEU A 137 12.20 -1.26 5.63
C LEU A 137 13.46 -1.17 6.49
N ASP A 138 14.62 -1.28 5.86
CA ASP A 138 15.90 -1.00 6.50
C ASP A 138 16.06 0.53 6.65
N ALA A 139 15.38 1.05 7.66
CA ALA A 139 15.35 2.48 7.98
C ALA A 139 15.43 2.63 9.50
N ARG A 140 15.91 3.78 9.96
CA ARG A 140 16.06 4.03 11.39
C ARG A 140 14.74 4.32 12.09
N VAL A 141 13.80 4.92 11.35
CA VAL A 141 12.48 5.30 11.85
C VAL A 141 11.45 5.07 10.75
N ASP A 142 10.18 5.19 11.11
CA ASP A 142 9.08 5.21 10.14
C ASP A 142 9.22 6.48 9.28
N ILE A 143 9.30 6.30 7.96
CA ILE A 143 9.46 7.40 6.99
C ILE A 143 8.14 7.84 6.38
N GLY A 144 7.02 7.30 6.83
CA GLY A 144 5.69 7.64 6.34
C GLY A 144 5.26 6.80 5.13
N PRO A 145 3.95 6.85 4.80
CA PRO A 145 3.41 5.96 3.77
C PRO A 145 3.87 6.30 2.35
N ALA A 146 3.92 7.57 1.98
CA ALA A 146 4.35 7.96 0.64
C ALA A 146 5.82 7.60 0.39
N GLY A 147 6.69 7.88 1.35
CA GLY A 147 8.12 7.52 1.25
C GLY A 147 8.32 6.01 1.19
N THR A 148 7.61 5.27 2.04
CA THR A 148 7.65 3.81 2.03
C THR A 148 7.18 3.25 0.70
N ALA A 149 6.06 3.75 0.18
CA ALA A 149 5.53 3.34 -1.10
C ALA A 149 6.53 3.64 -2.23
N ALA A 150 7.15 4.81 -2.22
CA ALA A 150 8.11 5.21 -3.25
C ALA A 150 9.29 4.23 -3.31
N ILE A 151 9.89 3.92 -2.17
CA ILE A 151 11.03 3.00 -2.11
C ILE A 151 10.62 1.61 -2.59
N LEU A 152 9.54 1.08 -2.06
CA LEU A 152 9.09 -0.28 -2.31
C LEU A 152 8.64 -0.47 -3.76
N LEU A 153 7.79 0.41 -4.25
CA LEU A 153 7.24 0.29 -5.60
C LEU A 153 8.28 0.59 -6.66
N TYR A 154 9.17 1.54 -6.42
CA TYR A 154 10.28 1.80 -7.34
C TYR A 154 11.19 0.58 -7.45
N ALA A 155 11.52 -0.03 -6.32
CA ALA A 155 12.35 -1.25 -6.33
C ALA A 155 11.67 -2.38 -7.12
N LEU A 156 10.37 -2.56 -6.95
CA LEU A 156 9.61 -3.58 -7.70
C LEU A 156 9.55 -3.26 -9.19
N SER A 157 9.46 -1.99 -9.56
CA SER A 157 9.35 -1.60 -10.97
C SER A 157 10.67 -1.71 -11.73
N THR A 158 11.80 -1.67 -11.04
CA THR A 158 13.14 -1.71 -11.66
C THR A 158 13.81 -3.07 -11.60
N LYS A 159 13.29 -3.98 -10.80
CA LYS A 159 13.82 -5.35 -10.70
C LYS A 159 13.16 -6.24 -11.75
N GLU A 160 13.91 -6.55 -12.77
CA GLU A 160 13.50 -7.47 -13.84
C GLU A 160 14.22 -8.82 -13.73
#